data_10c10fceaec68c61b061088452b0ffb5
#
_entry.id   10c10fceaec68c61b061088452b0ffb5
#
_cell.length_a   1.000
_cell.length_b   1.000
_cell.length_c   1.000
_cell.angle_alpha   90.00
_cell.angle_beta   90.00
_cell.angle_gamma   90.00
#
_symmetry.space_group_name_H-M   'P 1'
#
loop_
_entity.id
_entity.type
_entity.pdbx_description
1 polymer ?
#
loop_
_entity_poly.entity_id
_entity_poly.type
_entity_poly.pdbx_seq_one_letter_code
_entity_poly.pdbx_strand_id
1 'polypeptide(L)'
;LSGSGKSTTLNMLEDLGYVVVQNLPAELGEAWLAWAQREIPDRHLAMGLRLPTGGESLPAWVSGAATCTVCLEASDQVLVRRFSETRRRHPWSTNWDTLVETLAEERACLAGFREHCDHHVDTTSMRASELRQWVLETFSVDEHRVQLNIVTFGFKRGVPPYIDLCSDVRFLPNPYWDLALRPLTGHDEAVAREVLSHAEAKRWLEEQINAIHWQYEAFAKAGKSFLTIGVGCT
;
A
#
# COMPACT_ATOMS: atom_id res chain seq x y z
N LEU A 1 -15.68 7.58 -12.07
CA LEU A 1 -15.29 8.38 -13.25
C LEU A 1 -13.80 8.25 -13.54
N SER A 2 -13.42 8.42 -14.78
CA SER A 2 -12.01 8.53 -15.19
C SER A 2 -11.39 9.79 -14.59
N GLY A 3 -10.19 9.68 -14.00
CA GLY A 3 -9.53 10.80 -13.31
C GLY A 3 -10.01 11.07 -11.88
N SER A 4 -11.01 10.37 -11.36
CA SER A 4 -11.53 10.55 -9.99
C SER A 4 -10.69 9.89 -8.89
N GLY A 5 -9.58 9.22 -9.22
CA GLY A 5 -8.71 8.57 -8.23
C GLY A 5 -8.73 7.03 -8.23
N LYS A 6 -9.41 6.40 -9.18
CA LYS A 6 -9.53 4.93 -9.27
C LYS A 6 -8.17 4.21 -9.20
N SER A 7 -7.19 4.60 -10.01
CA SER A 7 -5.85 3.98 -9.98
C SER A 7 -5.13 4.23 -8.66
N THR A 8 -5.31 5.39 -8.06
CA THR A 8 -4.75 5.72 -6.74
C THR A 8 -5.32 4.78 -5.67
N THR A 9 -6.64 4.60 -5.64
CA THR A 9 -7.33 3.69 -4.73
C THR A 9 -6.86 2.24 -4.92
N LEU A 10 -6.77 1.78 -6.17
CA LEU A 10 -6.34 0.41 -6.47
C LEU A 10 -4.87 0.15 -6.08
N ASN A 11 -3.97 1.10 -6.32
CA ASN A 11 -2.58 0.99 -5.87
C ASN A 11 -2.50 0.92 -4.33
N MET A 12 -3.33 1.67 -3.62
CA MET A 12 -3.40 1.60 -2.16
C MET A 12 -3.92 0.25 -1.66
N LEU A 13 -4.92 -0.32 -2.33
CA LEU A 13 -5.42 -1.66 -2.01
C LEU A 13 -4.34 -2.73 -2.27
N GLU A 14 -3.53 -2.56 -3.33
CA GLU A 14 -2.37 -3.41 -3.58
C GLU A 14 -1.34 -3.31 -2.44
N ASP A 15 -1.03 -2.10 -1.97
CA ASP A 15 -0.19 -1.85 -0.79
C ASP A 15 -0.75 -2.52 0.49
N LEU A 16 -2.09 -2.64 0.61
CA LEU A 16 -2.79 -3.36 1.67
C LEU A 16 -2.79 -4.89 1.49
N GLY A 17 -2.16 -5.39 0.43
CA GLY A 17 -2.04 -6.83 0.16
C GLY A 17 -3.20 -7.43 -0.65
N TYR A 18 -4.09 -6.61 -1.19
CA TYR A 18 -5.09 -7.08 -2.16
C TYR A 18 -4.43 -7.49 -3.48
N VAL A 19 -4.99 -8.50 -4.12
CA VAL A 19 -4.65 -8.79 -5.53
C VAL A 19 -5.50 -7.88 -6.41
N VAL A 20 -4.83 -7.02 -7.16
CA VAL A 20 -5.48 -5.94 -7.91
C VAL A 20 -5.45 -6.20 -9.40
N VAL A 21 -6.58 -5.94 -10.06
CA VAL A 21 -6.65 -5.82 -11.51
C VAL A 21 -7.27 -4.48 -11.91
N GLN A 22 -6.64 -3.79 -12.85
CA GLN A 22 -7.09 -2.46 -13.32
C GLN A 22 -7.67 -2.55 -14.73
N ASN A 23 -8.69 -1.72 -14.99
CA ASN A 23 -9.33 -1.59 -16.30
C ASN A 23 -9.87 -2.92 -16.88
N LEU A 24 -10.29 -3.83 -16.01
CA LEU A 24 -10.89 -5.10 -16.43
C LEU A 24 -12.23 -4.83 -17.13
N PRO A 25 -12.43 -5.31 -18.38
CA PRO A 25 -13.76 -5.30 -18.98
C PRO A 25 -14.74 -6.05 -18.08
N ALA A 26 -15.93 -5.49 -17.85
CA ALA A 26 -16.90 -6.06 -16.93
C ALA A 26 -17.31 -7.49 -17.31
N GLU A 27 -17.31 -7.80 -18.61
CA GLU A 27 -17.61 -9.12 -19.16
C GLU A 27 -16.60 -10.20 -18.73
N LEU A 28 -15.38 -9.81 -18.38
CA LEU A 28 -14.33 -10.73 -17.91
C LEU A 28 -14.28 -10.89 -16.40
N GLY A 29 -15.06 -10.11 -15.66
CA GLY A 29 -15.02 -10.05 -14.19
C GLY A 29 -15.37 -11.39 -13.55
N GLU A 30 -16.42 -12.06 -14.02
CA GLU A 30 -16.85 -13.36 -13.49
C GLU A 30 -15.77 -14.45 -13.71
N ALA A 31 -15.18 -14.50 -14.91
CA ALA A 31 -14.14 -15.46 -15.23
C ALA A 31 -12.87 -15.21 -14.38
N TRP A 32 -12.53 -13.93 -14.14
CA TRP A 32 -11.41 -13.58 -13.28
C TRP A 32 -11.66 -13.95 -11.81
N LEU A 33 -12.88 -13.72 -11.30
CA LEU A 33 -13.26 -14.14 -9.94
C LEU A 33 -13.19 -15.66 -9.77
N ALA A 34 -13.72 -16.42 -10.74
CA ALA A 34 -13.69 -17.87 -10.71
C ALA A 34 -12.25 -18.42 -10.72
N TRP A 35 -11.37 -17.80 -11.49
CA TRP A 35 -9.95 -18.10 -11.49
C TRP A 35 -9.31 -17.78 -10.12
N ALA A 36 -9.56 -16.60 -9.59
CA ALA A 36 -8.96 -16.15 -8.33
C ALA A 36 -9.41 -17.02 -7.14
N GLN A 37 -10.68 -17.39 -7.07
CA GLN A 37 -11.20 -18.29 -6.04
C GLN A 37 -10.54 -19.66 -6.05
N ARG A 38 -10.10 -20.14 -7.22
CA ARG A 38 -9.41 -21.42 -7.34
C ARG A 38 -7.94 -21.33 -7.03
N GLU A 39 -7.24 -20.30 -7.54
CA GLU A 39 -5.78 -20.21 -7.51
C GLU A 39 -5.25 -19.45 -6.27
N ILE A 40 -6.05 -18.52 -5.73
CA ILE A 40 -5.67 -17.64 -4.63
C ILE A 40 -6.82 -17.42 -3.63
N PRO A 41 -7.43 -18.50 -3.08
CA PRO A 41 -8.68 -18.44 -2.32
C PRO A 41 -8.62 -17.56 -1.06
N ASP A 42 -7.43 -17.43 -0.45
CA ASP A 42 -7.23 -16.71 0.81
C ASP A 42 -6.80 -15.23 0.61
N ARG A 43 -6.86 -14.73 -0.62
CA ARG A 43 -6.46 -13.36 -0.91
C ARG A 43 -7.67 -12.45 -1.10
N HIS A 44 -7.56 -11.24 -0.55
CA HIS A 44 -8.50 -10.17 -0.86
C HIS A 44 -8.28 -9.66 -2.28
N LEU A 45 -9.38 -9.39 -2.99
CA LEU A 45 -9.37 -9.04 -4.40
C LEU A 45 -9.91 -7.62 -4.59
N ALA A 46 -9.31 -6.86 -5.50
CA ALA A 46 -9.83 -5.57 -5.90
C ALA A 46 -9.81 -5.41 -7.42
N MET A 47 -10.94 -4.96 -7.99
CA MET A 47 -11.09 -4.80 -9.43
C MET A 47 -11.46 -3.37 -9.81
N GLY A 48 -10.69 -2.79 -10.68
CA GLY A 48 -11.09 -1.58 -11.39
C GLY A 48 -11.82 -1.95 -12.68
N LEU A 49 -13.14 -1.93 -12.64
CA LEU A 49 -13.95 -2.29 -13.81
C LEU A 49 -14.00 -1.18 -14.84
N ARG A 50 -13.99 -1.58 -16.12
CA ARG A 50 -14.39 -0.77 -17.25
C ARG A 50 -15.79 -1.25 -17.66
N LEU A 51 -16.77 -0.39 -17.40
CA LEU A 51 -18.16 -0.68 -17.72
C LEU A 51 -18.44 -0.41 -19.22
N PRO A 52 -19.34 -1.18 -19.86
CA PRO A 52 -19.72 -0.95 -21.23
C PRO A 52 -20.50 0.36 -21.37
N THR A 53 -20.40 0.98 -22.53
CA THR A 53 -21.21 2.15 -22.88
C THR A 53 -22.68 1.74 -23.00
N GLY A 54 -23.59 2.44 -22.30
CA GLY A 54 -25.03 2.18 -22.34
C GLY A 54 -25.55 1.10 -21.38
N GLY A 55 -24.72 0.64 -20.44
CA GLY A 55 -25.18 -0.25 -19.36
C GLY A 55 -25.96 0.50 -18.27
N GLU A 56 -27.13 -0.01 -17.90
CA GLU A 56 -28.01 0.61 -16.88
C GLU A 56 -27.81 0.01 -15.46
N SER A 57 -27.11 -1.10 -15.34
CA SER A 57 -26.94 -1.81 -14.06
C SER A 57 -25.55 -2.47 -13.94
N LEU A 58 -25.16 -2.73 -12.70
CA LEU A 58 -23.98 -3.55 -12.42
C LEU A 58 -24.17 -4.99 -12.99
N PRO A 59 -23.08 -5.63 -13.47
CA PRO A 59 -23.14 -7.01 -13.89
C PRO A 59 -23.71 -7.90 -12.76
N ALA A 60 -24.59 -8.85 -13.11
CA ALA A 60 -25.27 -9.70 -12.13
C ALA A 60 -24.32 -10.46 -11.20
N TRP A 61 -23.11 -10.80 -11.64
CA TRP A 61 -22.10 -11.46 -10.83
C TRP A 61 -21.58 -10.58 -9.69
N VAL A 62 -21.66 -9.23 -9.80
CA VAL A 62 -21.29 -8.31 -8.72
C VAL A 62 -22.26 -8.43 -7.56
N SER A 63 -23.55 -8.52 -7.84
CA SER A 63 -24.59 -8.63 -6.81
C SER A 63 -24.66 -10.00 -6.12
N GLY A 64 -24.09 -11.05 -6.76
CA GLY A 64 -24.09 -12.41 -6.23
C GLY A 64 -22.87 -12.77 -5.36
N ALA A 65 -21.84 -11.94 -5.33
CA ALA A 65 -20.62 -12.17 -4.54
C ALA A 65 -20.66 -11.33 -3.26
N ALA A 66 -19.89 -11.75 -2.25
CA ALA A 66 -19.61 -10.90 -1.08
C ALA A 66 -18.65 -9.76 -1.51
N THR A 67 -19.20 -8.76 -2.20
CA THR A 67 -18.45 -7.65 -2.80
C THR A 67 -18.82 -6.34 -2.11
N CYS A 68 -17.85 -5.44 -2.05
CA CYS A 68 -18.03 -4.05 -1.69
C CYS A 68 -17.76 -3.20 -2.93
N THR A 69 -18.74 -2.41 -3.34
CA THR A 69 -18.68 -1.58 -4.55
C THR A 69 -18.41 -0.13 -4.20
N VAL A 70 -17.41 0.46 -4.87
CA VAL A 70 -16.97 1.84 -4.65
C VAL A 70 -17.14 2.68 -5.91
N CYS A 71 -17.89 3.75 -5.80
CA CYS A 71 -18.03 4.76 -6.84
C CYS A 71 -17.19 5.99 -6.48
N LEU A 72 -16.17 6.28 -7.29
CA LEU A 72 -15.31 7.46 -7.12
C LEU A 72 -15.75 8.54 -8.10
N GLU A 73 -15.97 9.74 -7.59
CA GLU A 73 -16.41 10.88 -8.36
C GLU A 73 -15.52 12.11 -8.14
N ALA A 74 -15.62 13.07 -9.03
CA ALA A 74 -15.13 14.42 -8.84
C ALA A 74 -15.90 15.38 -9.76
N SER A 75 -15.87 16.69 -9.46
CA SER A 75 -16.46 17.71 -10.33
C SER A 75 -15.73 17.79 -11.67
N ASP A 76 -16.45 18.16 -12.71
CA ASP A 76 -15.89 18.25 -14.07
C ASP A 76 -14.71 19.22 -14.14
N GLN A 77 -14.78 20.34 -13.42
CA GLN A 77 -13.67 21.30 -13.34
C GLN A 77 -12.39 20.65 -12.79
N VAL A 78 -12.52 19.81 -11.76
CA VAL A 78 -11.38 19.10 -11.16
C VAL A 78 -10.87 18.01 -12.09
N LEU A 79 -11.76 17.28 -12.76
CA LEU A 79 -11.39 16.24 -13.72
C LEU A 79 -10.64 16.85 -14.91
N VAL A 80 -11.16 17.92 -15.51
CA VAL A 80 -10.48 18.63 -16.61
C VAL A 80 -9.09 19.11 -16.20
N ARG A 81 -8.95 19.67 -15.00
CA ARG A 81 -7.63 20.05 -14.47
C ARG A 81 -6.69 18.85 -14.34
N ARG A 82 -7.14 17.75 -13.72
CA ARG A 82 -6.33 16.53 -13.52
C ARG A 82 -5.87 15.91 -14.85
N PHE A 83 -6.75 15.88 -15.86
CA PHE A 83 -6.38 15.42 -17.20
C PHE A 83 -5.36 16.34 -17.86
N SER A 84 -5.52 17.65 -17.72
CA SER A 84 -4.57 18.63 -18.25
C SER A 84 -3.18 18.51 -17.62
N GLU A 85 -3.11 18.32 -16.29
CA GLU A 85 -1.86 18.13 -15.55
C GLU A 85 -1.14 16.83 -15.94
N THR A 86 -1.88 15.73 -16.12
CA THR A 86 -1.31 14.41 -16.44
C THR A 86 -1.03 14.22 -17.93
N ARG A 87 -1.54 15.09 -18.78
CA ARG A 87 -1.46 15.00 -20.26
C ARG A 87 -1.93 13.66 -20.84
N ARG A 88 -2.82 12.96 -20.13
CA ARG A 88 -3.40 11.70 -20.57
C ARG A 88 -4.66 11.96 -21.38
N ARG A 89 -4.88 11.13 -22.40
CA ARG A 89 -6.17 11.13 -23.09
C ARG A 89 -7.22 10.43 -22.24
N HIS A 90 -8.45 10.92 -22.30
CA HIS A 90 -9.56 10.24 -21.67
C HIS A 90 -9.79 8.87 -22.35
N PRO A 91 -10.03 7.78 -21.60
CA PRO A 91 -10.17 6.44 -22.18
C PRO A 91 -11.31 6.30 -23.20
N TRP A 92 -12.32 7.15 -23.12
CA TRP A 92 -13.47 7.15 -24.02
C TRP A 92 -13.36 8.17 -25.16
N SER A 93 -12.34 9.05 -25.16
CA SER A 93 -12.24 10.08 -26.18
C SER A 93 -12.00 9.47 -27.56
N THR A 94 -12.82 9.86 -28.52
CA THR A 94 -12.56 9.68 -29.93
C THR A 94 -11.69 10.83 -30.46
N ASN A 95 -11.35 10.80 -31.76
CA ASN A 95 -10.50 11.86 -32.34
C ASN A 95 -11.18 13.23 -32.46
N TRP A 96 -12.46 13.33 -32.17
CA TRP A 96 -13.29 14.52 -32.45
C TRP A 96 -13.97 15.12 -31.22
N ASP A 97 -14.03 14.39 -30.08
CA ASP A 97 -14.74 14.84 -28.89
C ASP A 97 -13.87 15.73 -28.02
N THR A 98 -14.47 16.71 -27.41
CA THR A 98 -13.84 17.48 -26.34
C THR A 98 -13.81 16.68 -25.04
N LEU A 99 -12.83 16.95 -24.17
CA LEU A 99 -12.76 16.31 -22.86
C LEU A 99 -14.05 16.49 -22.04
N VAL A 100 -14.70 17.66 -22.15
CA VAL A 100 -15.93 17.97 -21.41
C VAL A 100 -17.09 17.11 -21.89
N GLU A 101 -17.25 16.95 -23.19
CA GLU A 101 -18.27 16.07 -23.79
C GLU A 101 -18.06 14.61 -23.36
N THR A 102 -16.81 14.13 -23.45
CA THR A 102 -16.47 12.76 -23.05
C THR A 102 -16.73 12.50 -21.56
N LEU A 103 -16.46 13.48 -20.68
CA LEU A 103 -16.77 13.36 -19.24
C LEU A 103 -18.28 13.36 -18.99
N ALA A 104 -19.04 14.15 -19.72
CA ALA A 104 -20.50 14.18 -19.61
C ALA A 104 -21.12 12.83 -20.05
N GLU A 105 -20.61 12.25 -21.15
CA GLU A 105 -21.02 10.92 -21.61
C GLU A 105 -20.69 9.81 -20.60
N GLU A 106 -19.45 9.80 -20.09
CA GLU A 106 -19.06 8.82 -19.05
C GLU A 106 -19.95 8.96 -17.81
N ARG A 107 -20.24 10.18 -17.35
CA ARG A 107 -21.11 10.43 -16.20
C ARG A 107 -22.54 9.95 -16.44
N ALA A 108 -23.10 10.20 -17.61
CA ALA A 108 -24.44 9.74 -17.99
C ALA A 108 -24.50 8.19 -18.01
N CYS A 109 -23.50 7.53 -18.59
CA CYS A 109 -23.43 6.08 -18.59
C CYS A 109 -23.27 5.46 -17.20
N LEU A 110 -22.61 6.16 -16.28
CA LEU A 110 -22.39 5.67 -14.91
C LEU A 110 -23.52 6.03 -13.93
N ALA A 111 -24.51 6.82 -14.32
CA ALA A 111 -25.58 7.28 -13.44
C ALA A 111 -26.37 6.10 -12.82
N GLY A 112 -26.73 5.10 -13.63
CA GLY A 112 -27.44 3.92 -13.15
C GLY A 112 -26.61 3.03 -12.20
N PHE A 113 -25.29 3.00 -12.38
CA PHE A 113 -24.42 2.22 -11.49
C PHE A 113 -24.23 2.91 -10.13
N ARG A 114 -24.30 4.21 -10.09
CA ARG A 114 -24.12 5.01 -8.89
C ARG A 114 -25.10 4.62 -7.78
N GLU A 115 -26.35 4.39 -8.11
CA GLU A 115 -27.40 4.06 -7.14
C GLU A 115 -27.19 2.70 -6.44
N HIS A 116 -26.34 1.85 -7.01
CA HIS A 116 -26.09 0.49 -6.52
C HIS A 116 -24.72 0.31 -5.86
N CYS A 117 -23.97 1.40 -5.66
CA CYS A 117 -22.67 1.33 -5.00
C CYS A 117 -22.78 1.46 -3.48
N ASP A 118 -22.03 0.65 -2.74
CA ASP A 118 -21.99 0.67 -1.28
C ASP A 118 -21.30 1.95 -0.75
N HIS A 119 -20.29 2.42 -1.45
CA HIS A 119 -19.57 3.65 -1.11
C HIS A 119 -19.54 4.65 -2.26
N HIS A 120 -19.90 5.89 -1.93
CA HIS A 120 -19.79 7.05 -2.80
C HIS A 120 -18.72 8.00 -2.27
N VAL A 121 -17.65 8.18 -3.01
CA VAL A 121 -16.54 9.03 -2.59
C VAL A 121 -16.35 10.17 -3.57
N ASP A 122 -16.70 11.37 -3.14
CA ASP A 122 -16.41 12.60 -3.88
C ASP A 122 -14.99 13.07 -3.59
N THR A 123 -14.12 12.95 -4.58
CA THR A 123 -12.72 13.34 -4.48
C THR A 123 -12.44 14.77 -4.96
N THR A 124 -13.48 15.58 -5.18
CA THR A 124 -13.37 16.96 -5.71
C THR A 124 -12.39 17.80 -4.90
N SER A 125 -12.53 17.81 -3.58
CA SER A 125 -11.69 18.57 -2.65
C SER A 125 -10.62 17.74 -1.97
N MET A 126 -10.59 16.42 -2.20
CA MET A 126 -9.66 15.51 -1.54
C MET A 126 -8.25 15.61 -2.09
N ARG A 127 -7.28 15.68 -1.19
CA ARG A 127 -5.87 15.39 -1.48
C ARG A 127 -5.65 13.89 -1.57
N ALA A 128 -4.59 13.47 -2.24
CA ALA A 128 -4.23 12.04 -2.35
C ALA A 128 -4.04 11.38 -0.96
N SER A 129 -3.57 12.13 0.04
CA SER A 129 -3.42 11.64 1.43
C SER A 129 -4.76 11.40 2.11
N GLU A 130 -5.79 12.18 1.83
CA GLU A 130 -7.13 12.03 2.41
C GLU A 130 -7.85 10.82 1.79
N LEU A 131 -7.69 10.62 0.47
CA LEU A 131 -8.19 9.42 -0.19
C LEU A 131 -7.46 8.16 0.34
N ARG A 132 -6.15 8.25 0.59
CA ARG A 132 -5.38 7.17 1.22
C ARG A 132 -5.95 6.82 2.60
N GLN A 133 -6.16 7.82 3.43
CA GLN A 133 -6.70 7.63 4.78
C GLN A 133 -8.07 6.93 4.73
N TRP A 134 -8.96 7.38 3.83
CA TRP A 134 -10.26 6.75 3.63
C TRP A 134 -10.15 5.28 3.22
N VAL A 135 -9.23 4.95 2.29
CA VAL A 135 -9.00 3.55 1.87
C VAL A 135 -8.52 2.70 3.04
N LEU A 136 -7.59 3.22 3.84
CA LEU A 136 -7.08 2.54 5.03
C LEU A 136 -8.21 2.26 6.04
N GLU A 137 -9.01 3.26 6.37
CA GLU A 137 -10.10 3.15 7.34
C GLU A 137 -11.21 2.18 6.89
N THR A 138 -11.44 2.09 5.57
CA THR A 138 -12.54 1.31 5.01
C THR A 138 -12.16 -0.15 4.72
N PHE A 139 -10.92 -0.39 4.27
CA PHE A 139 -10.51 -1.67 3.69
C PHE A 139 -9.33 -2.36 4.39
N SER A 140 -8.84 -1.83 5.51
CA SER A 140 -7.88 -2.59 6.32
C SER A 140 -8.57 -3.81 6.91
N VAL A 141 -8.18 -4.98 6.46
CA VAL A 141 -8.82 -6.27 6.81
C VAL A 141 -8.21 -6.87 8.08
N ASP A 142 -6.98 -6.55 8.35
CA ASP A 142 -6.25 -6.83 9.59
C ASP A 142 -5.54 -5.56 10.05
N GLU A 143 -5.15 -5.51 11.31
CA GLU A 143 -4.20 -4.49 11.77
C GLU A 143 -3.07 -4.42 10.74
N HIS A 144 -2.94 -3.30 10.06
CA HIS A 144 -1.99 -3.10 8.97
C HIS A 144 -0.59 -3.45 9.47
N ARG A 145 -0.18 -4.70 9.26
CA ARG A 145 1.10 -5.21 9.76
C ARG A 145 2.20 -4.70 8.84
N VAL A 146 2.93 -3.72 9.33
CA VAL A 146 4.18 -3.31 8.70
C VAL A 146 5.17 -4.48 8.82
N GLN A 147 5.69 -4.97 7.73
CA GLN A 147 6.75 -5.97 7.76
C GLN A 147 8.01 -5.34 8.37
N LEU A 148 8.42 -5.82 9.53
CA LEU A 148 9.63 -5.37 10.20
C LEU A 148 10.83 -6.18 9.71
N ASN A 149 11.79 -5.50 9.09
CA ASN A 149 13.05 -6.09 8.69
C ASN A 149 14.17 -5.58 9.60
N ILE A 150 14.96 -6.48 10.17
CA ILE A 150 16.16 -6.13 10.96
C ILE A 150 17.38 -6.57 10.18
N VAL A 151 18.28 -5.65 9.91
CA VAL A 151 19.51 -5.86 9.14
C VAL A 151 20.70 -5.47 9.98
N THR A 152 21.66 -6.38 10.17
CA THR A 152 22.93 -6.06 10.80
C THR A 152 24.00 -5.77 9.74
N PHE A 153 24.83 -4.77 9.97
CA PHE A 153 25.90 -4.40 9.03
C PHE A 153 27.13 -3.83 9.75
N GLY A 154 28.27 -3.91 9.07
CA GLY A 154 29.51 -3.26 9.54
C GLY A 154 29.69 -1.90 8.85
N PHE A 155 29.88 -0.83 9.60
CA PHE A 155 30.14 0.52 9.06
C PHE A 155 31.33 0.56 8.10
N LYS A 156 32.28 -0.35 8.25
CA LYS A 156 33.43 -0.50 7.37
C LYS A 156 33.04 -0.76 5.90
N ARG A 157 31.85 -1.31 5.66
CA ARG A 157 31.29 -1.57 4.31
C ARG A 157 30.29 -0.51 3.85
N GLY A 158 30.07 0.52 4.67
CA GLY A 158 29.05 1.54 4.43
C GLY A 158 27.68 1.14 4.97
N VAL A 159 26.80 2.14 5.09
CA VAL A 159 25.41 1.96 5.51
C VAL A 159 24.60 1.49 4.29
N PRO A 160 23.85 0.37 4.38
CA PRO A 160 22.99 -0.08 3.30
C PRO A 160 21.93 0.99 2.94
N PRO A 161 21.70 1.29 1.65
CA PRO A 161 20.85 2.41 1.24
C PRO A 161 19.35 2.19 1.46
N TYR A 162 18.95 0.97 1.80
CA TYR A 162 17.55 0.57 2.01
C TYR A 162 17.13 0.57 3.49
N ILE A 163 17.98 1.07 4.40
CA ILE A 163 17.68 1.19 5.83
C ILE A 163 16.84 2.46 6.07
N ASP A 164 15.70 2.30 6.73
CA ASP A 164 14.86 3.42 7.16
C ASP A 164 15.33 4.04 8.48
N LEU A 165 15.72 3.18 9.43
CA LEU A 165 16.22 3.56 10.74
C LEU A 165 17.59 2.92 10.96
N CYS A 166 18.57 3.73 11.33
CA CYS A 166 19.94 3.26 11.55
C CYS A 166 20.36 3.48 13.00
N SER A 167 20.76 2.40 13.65
CA SER A 167 21.31 2.43 15.00
C SER A 167 22.79 2.06 14.99
N ASP A 168 23.61 2.85 15.68
CA ASP A 168 25.04 2.61 15.84
C ASP A 168 25.32 2.02 17.21
N VAL A 169 25.87 0.82 17.24
CA VAL A 169 26.22 0.12 18.49
C VAL A 169 27.73 0.00 18.74
N ARG A 170 28.54 0.82 18.06
CA ARG A 170 30.00 0.82 18.22
C ARG A 170 30.48 1.35 19.60
N PHE A 171 29.59 1.94 20.37
CA PHE A 171 29.86 2.32 21.76
C PHE A 171 29.95 1.11 22.72
N LEU A 172 29.43 -0.05 22.29
CA LEU A 172 29.53 -1.28 23.09
C LEU A 172 30.93 -1.89 22.96
N PRO A 173 31.41 -2.57 24.02
CA PRO A 173 32.67 -3.31 23.97
C PRO A 173 32.65 -4.32 22.80
N ASN A 174 33.73 -4.37 22.06
CA ASN A 174 33.84 -5.27 20.92
C ASN A 174 34.41 -6.63 21.36
N PRO A 175 33.62 -7.74 21.27
CA PRO A 175 34.06 -9.09 21.65
C PRO A 175 35.31 -9.59 20.92
N TYR A 176 35.62 -8.99 19.76
CA TYR A 176 36.83 -9.31 18.97
C TYR A 176 38.14 -9.13 19.77
N TRP A 177 38.16 -8.29 20.78
CA TRP A 177 39.35 -8.06 21.60
C TRP A 177 39.59 -9.18 22.63
N ASP A 178 38.61 -10.01 22.94
CA ASP A 178 38.77 -11.23 23.69
C ASP A 178 39.30 -12.33 22.76
N LEU A 179 40.48 -12.90 23.09
CA LEU A 179 41.09 -13.94 22.28
C LEU A 179 40.26 -15.21 22.17
N ALA A 180 39.45 -15.53 23.18
CA ALA A 180 38.55 -16.67 23.19
C ALA A 180 37.33 -16.46 22.28
N LEU A 181 36.84 -15.21 22.14
CA LEU A 181 35.70 -14.89 21.36
C LEU A 181 36.03 -14.45 19.92
N ARG A 182 37.26 -14.07 19.67
CA ARG A 182 37.75 -13.58 18.38
C ARG A 182 37.38 -14.48 17.17
N PRO A 183 37.50 -15.83 17.25
CA PRO A 183 37.16 -16.68 16.10
C PRO A 183 35.65 -16.90 15.93
N LEU A 184 34.84 -16.43 16.89
CA LEU A 184 33.39 -16.58 16.91
C LEU A 184 32.68 -15.39 16.24
N THR A 185 31.39 -15.56 15.99
CA THR A 185 30.51 -14.57 15.35
C THR A 185 29.33 -14.21 16.25
N GLY A 186 28.55 -13.21 15.89
CA GLY A 186 27.32 -12.83 16.60
C GLY A 186 26.22 -13.92 16.64
N HIS A 187 26.38 -15.01 15.85
CA HIS A 187 25.52 -16.18 15.90
C HIS A 187 25.90 -17.17 17.01
N ASP A 188 27.09 -17.00 17.56
CA ASP A 188 27.56 -17.87 18.62
C ASP A 188 27.07 -17.39 20.00
N GLU A 189 26.48 -18.28 20.79
CA GLU A 189 25.88 -17.96 22.08
C GLU A 189 26.86 -17.26 23.06
N ALA A 190 28.13 -17.63 23.00
CA ALA A 190 29.18 -17.04 23.86
C ALA A 190 29.35 -15.53 23.56
N VAL A 191 29.33 -15.13 22.28
CA VAL A 191 29.42 -13.76 21.86
C VAL A 191 28.15 -12.98 22.25
N ALA A 192 26.98 -13.56 22.00
CA ALA A 192 25.70 -12.95 22.37
C ALA A 192 25.61 -12.73 23.89
N ARG A 193 26.02 -13.71 24.68
CA ARG A 193 26.05 -13.63 26.16
C ARG A 193 26.98 -12.53 26.63
N GLU A 194 28.18 -12.45 26.06
CA GLU A 194 29.14 -11.38 26.40
C GLU A 194 28.57 -9.99 26.13
N VAL A 195 28.11 -9.75 24.91
CA VAL A 195 27.54 -8.44 24.54
C VAL A 195 26.34 -8.05 25.42
N LEU A 196 25.42 -8.99 25.63
CA LEU A 196 24.21 -8.75 26.42
C LEU A 196 24.47 -8.76 27.95
N SER A 197 25.68 -9.10 28.41
CA SER A 197 26.06 -8.98 29.83
C SER A 197 26.21 -7.52 30.26
N HIS A 198 26.57 -6.62 29.33
CA HIS A 198 26.80 -5.21 29.60
C HIS A 198 25.52 -4.46 29.88
N ALA A 199 25.53 -3.63 30.92
CA ALA A 199 24.35 -2.82 31.34
C ALA A 199 23.91 -1.86 30.23
N GLU A 200 24.88 -1.26 29.52
CA GLU A 200 24.65 -0.35 28.40
C GLU A 200 23.95 -1.05 27.24
N ALA A 201 24.29 -2.30 26.94
CA ALA A 201 23.66 -3.07 25.87
C ALA A 201 22.19 -3.38 26.19
N LYS A 202 21.90 -3.77 27.45
CA LYS A 202 20.53 -4.02 27.91
C LYS A 202 19.68 -2.77 27.85
N ARG A 203 20.19 -1.66 28.39
CA ARG A 203 19.50 -0.37 28.38
C ARG A 203 19.21 0.10 26.96
N TRP A 204 20.22 0.05 26.09
CA TRP A 204 20.06 0.43 24.70
C TRP A 204 18.98 -0.42 24.00
N LEU A 205 18.98 -1.74 24.22
CA LEU A 205 17.99 -2.65 23.62
C LEU A 205 16.56 -2.31 24.07
N GLU A 206 16.36 -2.07 25.38
CA GLU A 206 15.07 -1.68 25.92
C GLU A 206 14.58 -0.34 25.32
N GLU A 207 15.46 0.67 25.23
CA GLU A 207 15.14 1.96 24.64
C GLU A 207 14.81 1.82 23.13
N GLN A 208 15.55 0.97 22.38
CA GLN A 208 15.27 0.72 20.97
C GLN A 208 13.94 -0.01 20.77
N ILE A 209 13.64 -1.04 21.54
CA ILE A 209 12.37 -1.76 21.46
C ILE A 209 11.19 -0.79 21.64
N ASN A 210 11.25 0.06 22.66
CA ASN A 210 10.21 1.04 22.92
C ASN A 210 10.08 2.07 21.78
N ALA A 211 11.19 2.58 21.26
CA ALA A 211 11.21 3.53 20.17
C ALA A 211 10.66 2.90 18.87
N ILE A 212 11.07 1.68 18.56
CA ILE A 212 10.61 0.94 17.37
C ILE A 212 9.11 0.64 17.47
N HIS A 213 8.62 0.25 18.64
CA HIS A 213 7.20 -0.03 18.84
C HIS A 213 6.33 1.20 18.53
N TRP A 214 6.69 2.35 19.08
CA TRP A 214 5.99 3.61 18.80
C TRP A 214 6.08 4.00 17.31
N GLN A 215 7.27 3.89 16.70
CA GLN A 215 7.48 4.22 15.30
C GLN A 215 6.73 3.25 14.37
N TYR A 216 6.69 1.97 14.72
CA TYR A 216 5.94 0.94 13.99
C TYR A 216 4.46 1.33 13.88
N GLU A 217 3.83 1.70 14.99
CA GLU A 217 2.44 2.15 14.99
C GLU A 217 2.24 3.42 14.14
N ALA A 218 3.17 4.37 14.22
CA ALA A 218 3.11 5.61 13.43
C ALA A 218 3.25 5.33 11.93
N PHE A 219 4.16 4.43 11.53
CA PHE A 219 4.34 4.03 10.14
C PHE A 219 3.18 3.18 9.61
N ALA A 220 2.60 2.32 10.44
CA ALA A 220 1.38 1.59 10.11
C ALA A 220 0.24 2.55 9.78
N LYS A 221 -0.01 3.54 10.65
CA LYS A 221 -1.03 4.59 10.40
C LYS A 221 -0.74 5.43 9.16
N ALA A 222 0.53 5.62 8.79
CA ALA A 222 0.94 6.30 7.56
C ALA A 222 0.84 5.43 6.30
N GLY A 223 0.43 4.15 6.43
CA GLY A 223 0.26 3.22 5.31
C GLY A 223 1.58 2.68 4.75
N LYS A 224 2.65 2.60 5.57
CA LYS A 224 3.92 2.00 5.15
C LYS A 224 3.80 0.47 5.21
N SER A 225 4.24 -0.22 4.17
CA SER A 225 4.13 -1.68 4.08
C SER A 225 5.29 -2.42 4.74
N PHE A 226 6.46 -1.79 4.87
CA PHE A 226 7.64 -2.36 5.52
C PHE A 226 8.49 -1.28 6.20
N LEU A 227 9.20 -1.68 7.25
CA LEU A 227 10.13 -0.85 8.00
C LEU A 227 11.44 -1.62 8.15
N THR A 228 12.54 -1.08 7.62
CA THR A 228 13.86 -1.70 7.70
C THR A 228 14.73 -0.97 8.72
N ILE A 229 15.14 -1.70 9.75
CA ILE A 229 16.02 -1.21 10.81
C ILE A 229 17.40 -1.79 10.63
N GLY A 230 18.40 -0.92 10.52
CA GLY A 230 19.80 -1.30 10.46
C GLY A 230 20.49 -1.15 11.81
N VAL A 231 21.15 -2.20 12.27
CA VAL A 231 22.03 -2.16 13.45
C VAL A 231 23.47 -2.27 12.98
N GLY A 232 24.21 -1.18 13.10
CA GLY A 232 25.58 -1.09 12.62
C GLY A 232 26.62 -1.27 13.73
N CYS A 233 27.60 -2.11 13.46
CA CYS A 233 28.78 -2.32 14.33
C CYS A 233 30.08 -2.06 13.56
N THR A 234 31.23 -2.47 14.08
CA THR A 234 32.56 -2.32 13.45
C THR A 234 32.79 -3.27 12.30
#